data_48eee013a6dfdce262d035047aa88092
#
_entry.id   48eee013a6dfdce262d035047aa88092
#
_cell.length_a   1.000
_cell.length_b   1.000
_cell.length_c   1.000
_cell.angle_alpha   90.00
_cell.angle_beta   90.00
_cell.angle_gamma   90.00
#
_symmetry.space_group_name_H-M   'P 1'
#
loop_
_entity.id
_entity.type
_entity.pdbx_description
1 polymer ?
#
loop_
_entity_poly.entity_id
_entity_poly.type
_entity_poly.pdbx_seq_one_letter_code
_entity_poly.pdbx_strand_id
1 'polypeptide(L)'
;MDSARNARTMQLLYDKVMNDHDIDGADELITVDRPDNDPTFPPEFTTGRAGFKKLMRMLIAAFPDLRFKTELMVADGDMVAAFAKVSGTHRGEFMGIPATGTSFTVNNADFCRFTDDGLICEHWGLIDTAAMMRQLGVSP
;
A
#
# COMPACT_ATOMS: atom_id res chain seq x y z
N MET A 1 -15.14 -13.66 -14.53
CA MET A 1 -14.06 -12.92 -13.84
C MET A 1 -13.21 -13.91 -13.03
N ASP A 2 -11.90 -13.85 -13.19
CA ASP A 2 -11.00 -14.81 -12.53
C ASP A 2 -10.56 -14.25 -11.17
N SER A 3 -11.33 -14.49 -10.13
CA SER A 3 -11.06 -13.96 -8.79
C SER A 3 -9.78 -14.59 -8.19
N ALA A 4 -9.47 -15.83 -8.49
CA ALA A 4 -8.23 -16.46 -8.01
C ALA A 4 -7.00 -15.80 -8.62
N ARG A 5 -7.02 -15.48 -9.91
CA ARG A 5 -5.95 -14.73 -10.58
C ARG A 5 -5.81 -13.35 -9.95
N ASN A 6 -6.93 -12.67 -9.71
CA ASN A 6 -6.92 -11.33 -9.12
C ASN A 6 -6.30 -11.34 -7.72
N ALA A 7 -6.61 -12.36 -6.91
CA ALA A 7 -5.99 -12.53 -5.60
C ALA A 7 -4.47 -12.72 -5.71
N ARG A 8 -4.01 -13.55 -6.67
CA ARG A 8 -2.57 -13.73 -6.90
C ARG A 8 -1.89 -12.44 -7.32
N THR A 9 -2.54 -11.64 -8.16
CA THR A 9 -2.01 -10.33 -8.60
C THR A 9 -1.88 -9.38 -7.41
N MET A 10 -2.87 -9.34 -6.51
CA MET A 10 -2.80 -8.49 -5.31
C MET A 10 -1.68 -8.95 -4.38
N GLN A 11 -1.50 -10.26 -4.20
CA GLN A 11 -0.40 -10.78 -3.39
C GLN A 11 0.96 -10.46 -4.04
N LEU A 12 1.04 -10.52 -5.36
CA LEU A 12 2.26 -10.16 -6.10
C LEU A 12 2.59 -8.67 -5.93
N LEU A 13 1.58 -7.81 -5.90
CA LEU A 13 1.77 -6.39 -5.62
C LEU A 13 2.45 -6.20 -4.25
N TYR A 14 1.95 -6.86 -3.21
CA TYR A 14 2.56 -6.81 -1.89
C TYR A 14 4.00 -7.36 -1.91
N ASP A 15 4.19 -8.55 -2.45
CA ASP A 15 5.48 -9.25 -2.36
C ASP A 15 6.57 -8.57 -3.17
N LYS A 16 6.27 -8.26 -4.44
CA LYS A 16 7.28 -7.77 -5.37
C LYS A 16 7.44 -6.25 -5.30
N VAL A 17 6.34 -5.51 -5.41
CA VAL A 17 6.40 -4.06 -5.51
C VAL A 17 6.63 -3.43 -4.15
N MET A 18 5.83 -3.84 -3.15
CA MET A 18 5.82 -3.18 -1.85
C MET A 18 6.89 -3.75 -0.91
N ASN A 19 7.11 -5.07 -0.88
CA ASN A 19 8.10 -5.68 0.01
C ASN A 19 9.50 -5.73 -0.60
N ASP A 20 9.63 -6.14 -1.87
CA ASP A 20 10.93 -6.20 -2.54
C ASP A 20 11.36 -4.85 -3.12
N HIS A 21 10.51 -3.83 -3.02
CA HIS A 21 10.76 -2.47 -3.47
C HIS A 21 10.97 -2.34 -4.99
N ASP A 22 10.42 -3.28 -5.76
CA ASP A 22 10.41 -3.18 -7.23
C ASP A 22 9.24 -2.29 -7.67
N ILE A 23 9.42 -0.98 -7.50
CA ILE A 23 8.34 -0.02 -7.70
C ILE A 23 7.85 -0.03 -9.15
N ASP A 24 8.74 -0.16 -10.11
CA ASP A 24 8.37 -0.20 -11.53
C ASP A 24 7.61 -1.46 -11.92
N GLY A 25 7.66 -2.50 -11.10
CA GLY A 25 6.81 -3.69 -11.25
C GLY A 25 5.32 -3.36 -11.23
N ALA A 26 4.94 -2.22 -10.66
CA ALA A 26 3.55 -1.75 -10.67
C ALA A 26 3.04 -1.49 -12.09
N ASP A 27 3.90 -1.22 -13.05
CA ASP A 27 3.50 -0.92 -14.42
C ASP A 27 2.76 -2.08 -15.10
N GLU A 28 3.04 -3.31 -14.67
CA GLU A 28 2.40 -4.52 -15.19
C GLU A 28 1.15 -4.93 -14.41
N LEU A 29 0.90 -4.32 -13.23
CA LEU A 29 -0.15 -4.75 -12.32
C LEU A 29 -1.29 -3.73 -12.17
N ILE A 30 -1.03 -2.46 -12.44
CA ILE A 30 -1.94 -1.34 -12.16
C ILE A 30 -2.20 -0.55 -13.44
N THR A 31 -3.46 -0.15 -13.67
CA THR A 31 -3.79 0.73 -14.81
C THR A 31 -3.19 2.12 -14.60
N VAL A 32 -2.90 2.81 -15.72
CA VAL A 32 -2.25 4.13 -15.69
C VAL A 32 -3.06 5.16 -14.90
N ASP A 33 -4.39 5.11 -15.04
CA ASP A 33 -5.31 6.11 -14.49
C ASP A 33 -6.03 5.63 -13.21
N ARG A 34 -5.51 4.62 -12.54
CA ARG A 34 -6.17 4.03 -11.36
C ARG A 34 -6.59 5.09 -10.34
N PRO A 35 -7.91 5.25 -10.05
CA PRO A 35 -8.36 6.04 -8.90
C PRO A 35 -7.95 5.39 -7.59
N ASP A 36 -7.57 6.21 -6.63
CA ASP A 36 -7.24 5.76 -5.28
C ASP A 36 -8.09 6.53 -4.27
N ASN A 37 -8.90 5.82 -3.53
CA ASN A 37 -9.86 6.37 -2.56
C ASN A 37 -9.32 6.32 -1.13
N ASP A 38 -8.00 6.25 -0.96
CA ASP A 38 -7.36 6.28 0.37
C ASP A 38 -7.40 7.73 0.91
N PRO A 39 -8.07 7.97 2.05
CA PRO A 39 -8.20 9.32 2.60
C PRO A 39 -6.95 9.78 3.35
N THR A 40 -5.96 8.91 3.57
CA THR A 40 -4.79 9.18 4.39
C THR A 40 -3.82 10.13 3.73
N PHE A 41 -3.67 10.01 2.39
CA PHE A 41 -2.60 10.71 1.67
C PHE A 41 -3.15 11.79 0.74
N PRO A 42 -2.37 12.88 0.51
CA PRO A 42 -2.80 13.94 -0.41
C PRO A 42 -2.84 13.47 -1.87
N PRO A 43 -3.52 14.22 -2.77
CA PRO A 43 -3.77 13.79 -4.16
C PRO A 43 -2.51 13.44 -4.97
N GLU A 44 -1.36 14.04 -4.65
CA GLU A 44 -0.12 13.72 -5.36
C GLU A 44 0.26 12.24 -5.25
N PHE A 45 -0.16 11.58 -4.16
CA PHE A 45 0.13 10.16 -3.90
C PHE A 45 -1.03 9.24 -4.30
N THR A 46 -2.19 9.79 -4.66
CA THR A 46 -3.39 9.00 -4.92
C THR A 46 -3.92 9.16 -6.34
N THR A 47 -3.23 9.89 -7.19
CA THR A 47 -3.65 10.11 -8.57
C THR A 47 -2.92 9.17 -9.52
N GLY A 48 -3.60 8.12 -9.96
CA GLY A 48 -3.10 7.18 -10.93
C GLY A 48 -1.96 6.29 -10.44
N ARG A 49 -1.44 5.50 -11.36
CA ARG A 49 -0.28 4.63 -11.09
C ARG A 49 0.95 5.45 -10.69
N ALA A 50 1.16 6.60 -11.33
CA ALA A 50 2.27 7.48 -11.00
C ALA A 50 2.21 7.94 -9.54
N GLY A 51 1.00 8.25 -9.05
CA GLY A 51 0.80 8.63 -7.64
C GLY A 51 1.15 7.50 -6.69
N PHE A 52 0.73 6.27 -7.00
CA PHE A 52 1.09 5.08 -6.23
C PHE A 52 2.61 4.89 -6.17
N LYS A 53 3.30 5.01 -7.29
CA LYS A 53 4.76 4.86 -7.33
C LYS A 53 5.44 5.94 -6.50
N LYS A 54 4.94 7.16 -6.55
CA LYS A 54 5.44 8.27 -5.73
C LYS A 54 5.21 8.02 -4.24
N LEU A 55 4.03 7.49 -3.87
CA LEU A 55 3.73 7.11 -2.49
C LEU A 55 4.71 6.05 -2.00
N MET A 56 4.95 5.00 -2.78
CA MET A 56 5.87 3.94 -2.38
C MET A 56 7.30 4.45 -2.19
N ARG A 57 7.77 5.34 -3.06
CA ARG A 57 9.10 5.94 -2.90
C ARG A 57 9.19 6.74 -1.60
N MET A 58 8.15 7.49 -1.27
CA MET A 58 8.11 8.26 -0.02
C MET A 58 8.10 7.36 1.20
N LEU A 59 7.27 6.30 1.17
CA LEU A 59 7.18 5.36 2.29
C LEU A 59 8.49 4.59 2.51
N ILE A 60 9.14 4.16 1.43
CA ILE A 60 10.41 3.42 1.52
C ILE A 60 11.54 4.33 1.99
N ALA A 61 11.54 5.60 1.58
CA ALA A 61 12.53 6.56 2.08
C ALA A 61 12.37 6.81 3.59
N ALA A 62 11.13 6.88 4.07
CA ALA A 62 10.84 7.04 5.50
C ALA A 62 11.10 5.76 6.29
N PHE A 63 10.74 4.61 5.71
CA PHE A 63 10.80 3.28 6.34
C PHE A 63 11.50 2.30 5.39
N PRO A 64 12.84 2.25 5.38
CA PRO A 64 13.58 1.39 4.43
C PRO A 64 13.29 -0.10 4.57
N ASP A 65 12.84 -0.53 5.75
CA ASP A 65 12.46 -1.91 6.05
C ASP A 65 10.94 -2.11 5.98
N LEU A 66 10.22 -1.24 5.28
CA LEU A 66 8.76 -1.33 5.13
C LEU A 66 8.36 -2.71 4.63
N ARG A 67 7.39 -3.34 5.33
CA ARG A 67 6.92 -4.66 5.00
C ARG A 67 5.42 -4.78 5.22
N PHE A 68 4.75 -5.39 4.25
CA PHE A 68 3.34 -5.75 4.31
C PHE A 68 3.23 -7.27 4.44
N LYS A 69 2.61 -7.75 5.49
CA LYS A 69 2.37 -9.18 5.71
C LYS A 69 0.87 -9.45 5.65
N THR A 70 0.43 -10.16 4.61
CA THR A 70 -0.97 -10.52 4.44
C THR A 70 -1.43 -11.46 5.55
N GLU A 71 -2.50 -11.08 6.24
CA GLU A 71 -3.15 -11.91 7.26
C GLU A 71 -4.38 -12.63 6.69
N LEU A 72 -5.19 -11.89 5.93
CA LEU A 72 -6.42 -12.39 5.31
C LEU A 72 -6.52 -11.83 3.91
N MET A 73 -7.04 -12.64 2.99
CA MET A 73 -7.35 -12.17 1.63
C MET A 73 -8.61 -12.90 1.15
N VAL A 74 -9.56 -12.14 0.64
CA VAL A 74 -10.79 -12.68 0.05
C VAL A 74 -10.97 -12.06 -1.32
N ALA A 75 -11.46 -12.85 -2.26
CA ALA A 75 -11.69 -12.43 -3.64
C ALA A 75 -13.05 -12.89 -4.11
N ASP A 76 -13.78 -11.99 -4.75
CA ASP A 76 -15.10 -12.28 -5.30
C ASP A 76 -15.34 -11.37 -6.51
N GLY A 77 -15.67 -11.97 -7.65
CA GLY A 77 -15.89 -11.23 -8.89
C GLY A 77 -14.65 -10.44 -9.29
N ASP A 78 -14.81 -9.14 -9.45
CA ASP A 78 -13.75 -8.21 -9.82
C ASP A 78 -13.06 -7.55 -8.63
N MET A 79 -13.38 -7.98 -7.39
CA MET A 79 -12.87 -7.37 -6.17
C MET A 79 -11.98 -8.32 -5.38
N VAL A 80 -10.91 -7.78 -4.81
CA VAL A 80 -10.08 -8.47 -3.82
C VAL A 80 -9.92 -7.56 -2.61
N ALA A 81 -10.11 -8.13 -1.43
CA ALA A 81 -9.87 -7.45 -0.16
C ALA A 81 -8.74 -8.15 0.59
N ALA A 82 -7.85 -7.38 1.18
CA ALA A 82 -6.76 -7.91 2.00
C ALA A 82 -6.65 -7.14 3.31
N PHE A 83 -6.36 -7.89 4.36
CA PHE A 83 -6.02 -7.34 5.67
C PHE A 83 -4.57 -7.72 5.96
N ALA A 84 -3.73 -6.73 6.24
CA ALA A 84 -2.30 -6.94 6.37
C ALA A 84 -1.73 -6.24 7.62
N LYS A 85 -0.63 -6.77 8.14
CA LYS A 85 0.22 -6.05 9.09
C LYS A 85 1.26 -5.28 8.31
N VAL A 86 1.40 -4.00 8.62
CA VAL A 86 2.43 -3.12 8.04
C VAL A 86 3.41 -2.77 9.12
N SER A 87 4.69 -2.95 8.84
CA SER A 87 5.76 -2.66 9.80
C SER A 87 6.89 -1.90 9.14
N GLY A 88 7.65 -1.18 9.95
CA GLY A 88 8.82 -0.44 9.50
C GLY A 88 9.51 0.28 10.64
N THR A 89 10.70 0.79 10.36
CA THR A 89 11.48 1.60 11.29
C THR A 89 11.66 2.99 10.71
N HIS A 90 11.32 4.01 11.49
CA HIS A 90 11.29 5.41 11.07
C HIS A 90 12.73 5.97 10.99
N ARG A 91 13.36 5.84 9.84
CA ARG A 91 14.74 6.25 9.62
C ARG A 91 14.90 7.45 8.70
N GLY A 92 13.81 7.89 8.05
CA GLY A 92 13.79 9.08 7.20
C GLY A 92 12.56 9.91 7.53
N GLU A 93 12.53 11.15 7.03
CA GLU A 93 11.38 12.02 7.25
C GLU A 93 10.10 11.39 6.71
N PHE A 94 9.02 11.45 7.50
CA PHE A 94 7.70 11.01 7.10
C PHE A 94 6.71 12.16 7.25
N MET A 95 6.25 12.70 6.12
CA MET A 95 5.24 13.78 6.06
C MET A 95 5.56 14.93 7.02
N GLY A 96 6.80 15.41 6.98
CA GLY A 96 7.26 16.52 7.81
C GLY A 96 7.74 16.12 9.21
N ILE A 97 7.64 14.82 9.57
CA ILE A 97 8.08 14.33 10.88
C ILE A 97 9.51 13.80 10.74
N PRO A 98 10.50 14.40 11.44
CA PRO A 98 11.87 13.90 11.40
C PRO A 98 11.98 12.45 11.90
N ALA A 99 12.99 11.73 11.42
CA ALA A 99 13.22 10.35 11.80
C ALA A 99 13.33 10.19 13.32
N THR A 100 12.53 9.26 13.88
CA THR A 100 12.51 8.97 15.32
C THR A 100 13.37 7.75 15.68
N GLY A 101 13.73 6.93 14.69
CA GLY A 101 14.43 5.67 14.93
C GLY A 101 13.55 4.57 15.53
N THR A 102 12.26 4.83 15.71
CA THR A 102 11.31 3.94 16.36
C THR A 102 10.62 3.05 15.34
N SER A 103 10.30 1.81 15.72
CA SER A 103 9.57 0.87 14.87
C SER A 103 8.07 0.92 15.13
N PHE A 104 7.28 0.54 14.10
CA PHE A 104 5.85 0.38 14.24
C PHE A 104 5.39 -0.94 13.60
N THR A 105 4.24 -1.43 14.06
CA THR A 105 3.49 -2.52 13.42
C THR A 105 2.01 -2.19 13.60
N VAL A 106 1.31 -2.01 12.48
CA VAL A 106 -0.09 -1.58 12.49
C VAL A 106 -0.91 -2.38 11.49
N ASN A 107 -2.23 -2.27 11.61
CA ASN A 107 -3.16 -2.91 10.70
C ASN A 107 -3.39 -2.04 9.47
N ASN A 108 -3.63 -2.70 8.34
CA ASN A 108 -3.96 -2.05 7.07
C ASN A 108 -4.99 -2.89 6.32
N ALA A 109 -5.98 -2.24 5.72
CA ALA A 109 -6.96 -2.90 4.87
C ALA A 109 -6.90 -2.28 3.47
N ASP A 110 -6.89 -3.14 2.45
CA ASP A 110 -6.90 -2.73 1.05
C ASP A 110 -8.00 -3.45 0.30
N PHE A 111 -8.71 -2.71 -0.56
CA PHE A 111 -9.67 -3.25 -1.50
C PHE A 111 -9.25 -2.83 -2.90
N CYS A 112 -9.20 -3.75 -3.83
CA CYS A 112 -8.85 -3.46 -5.22
C CYS A 112 -9.93 -4.00 -6.15
N ARG A 113 -10.29 -3.18 -7.16
CA ARG A 113 -11.09 -3.61 -8.30
C ARG A 113 -10.16 -3.94 -9.45
N PHE A 114 -10.51 -4.98 -10.21
CA PHE A 114 -9.72 -5.48 -11.32
C PHE A 114 -10.47 -5.36 -12.64
N THR A 115 -9.73 -5.09 -13.71
CA THR A 115 -10.24 -5.18 -15.08
C THR A 115 -10.41 -6.64 -15.47
N ASP A 116 -11.08 -6.89 -16.62
CA ASP A 116 -11.20 -8.24 -17.16
C ASP A 116 -9.83 -8.86 -17.49
N ASP A 117 -8.85 -8.02 -17.81
CA ASP A 117 -7.47 -8.44 -18.09
C ASP A 117 -6.67 -8.75 -16.81
N GLY A 118 -7.21 -8.46 -15.64
CA GLY A 118 -6.53 -8.73 -14.38
C GLY A 118 -5.62 -7.61 -13.89
N LEU A 119 -5.84 -6.36 -14.32
CA LEU A 119 -5.12 -5.19 -13.83
C LEU A 119 -5.92 -4.50 -12.72
N ILE A 120 -5.21 -3.97 -11.73
CA ILE A 120 -5.83 -3.18 -10.66
C ILE A 120 -6.23 -1.83 -11.24
N CYS A 121 -7.54 -1.54 -11.24
CA CYS A 121 -8.08 -0.32 -11.84
C CYS A 121 -8.73 0.63 -10.84
N GLU A 122 -8.86 0.24 -9.57
CA GLU A 122 -9.36 1.11 -8.51
C GLU A 122 -8.92 0.57 -7.15
N HIS A 123 -8.66 1.44 -6.20
CA HIS A 123 -8.15 1.07 -4.89
C HIS A 123 -8.86 1.86 -3.79
N TRP A 124 -9.15 1.17 -2.68
CA TRP A 124 -9.56 1.75 -1.41
C TRP A 124 -8.60 1.21 -0.36
N GLY A 125 -8.11 2.06 0.51
CA GLY A 125 -7.19 1.63 1.55
C GLY A 125 -7.36 2.43 2.82
N LEU A 126 -7.00 1.80 3.94
CA LEU A 126 -7.02 2.47 5.23
C LEU A 126 -5.97 1.83 6.13
N ILE A 127 -4.94 2.59 6.44
CA ILE A 127 -3.92 2.21 7.42
C ILE A 127 -4.27 2.84 8.78
N ASP A 128 -3.98 2.12 9.86
CA ASP A 128 -4.21 2.64 11.22
C ASP A 128 -3.15 3.68 11.57
N THR A 129 -3.35 4.90 11.08
CA THR A 129 -2.43 6.02 11.25
C THR A 129 -2.31 6.44 12.71
N ALA A 130 -3.40 6.39 13.46
CA ALA A 130 -3.38 6.77 14.88
C ALA A 130 -2.46 5.83 15.68
N ALA A 131 -2.54 4.52 15.45
CA ALA A 131 -1.66 3.56 16.08
C ALA A 131 -0.20 3.77 15.66
N MET A 132 0.04 4.07 14.37
CA MET A 132 1.39 4.36 13.88
C MET A 132 1.98 5.56 14.62
N MET A 133 1.25 6.66 14.71
CA MET A 133 1.73 7.88 15.37
C MET A 133 2.04 7.63 16.84
N ARG A 134 1.18 6.88 17.54
CA ARG A 134 1.44 6.52 18.95
C ARG A 134 2.72 5.70 19.10
N GLN A 135 2.92 4.72 18.21
CA GLN A 135 4.11 3.85 18.29
C GLN A 135 5.38 4.60 17.94
N LEU A 136 5.32 5.58 17.04
CA LEU A 136 6.47 6.42 16.72
C LEU A 136 6.75 7.49 17.78
N GLY A 137 5.87 7.63 18.77
CA GLY A 137 6.03 8.62 19.83
C GLY A 137 5.67 10.04 19.39
N VAL A 138 4.87 10.15 18.32
CA VAL A 138 4.41 11.43 17.80
C VAL A 138 2.96 11.62 18.21
N SER A 139 2.66 12.69 18.94
CA SER A 139 1.28 13.00 19.31
C SER A 139 0.48 13.43 18.08
N PRO A 140 -0.74 12.88 17.92
CA PRO A 140 -1.62 13.37 16.88
C PRO A 140 -2.11 14.80 17.18
#